data_ca9c4fd8cdf618ef5409f6a574726f2b
#
_entry.id   ca9c4fd8cdf618ef5409f6a574726f2b
#
_cell.length_a   1.000
_cell.length_b   1.000
_cell.length_c   1.000
_cell.angle_alpha   90.00
_cell.angle_beta   90.00
_cell.angle_gamma   90.00
#
_symmetry.space_group_name_H-M   'P 1'
#
loop_
_entity.id
_entity.type
_entity.pdbx_description
1 polymer ?
#
loop_
_entity_poly.entity_id
_entity_poly.type
_entity_poly.pdbx_seq_one_letter_code
_entity_poly.pdbx_strand_id
1 'polypeptide(L)'
;MKKSFIITLSLLVLAGAIGFTLAKNKKKIEANKVVVDRTIIPVAVSTTKVDFQPFDGKVSLPANLELSNEATIAIGVQGKIEKLSVEVGSRVSKGQVIGQLDSKLKIINLKANELTLNKLEKEYQRNNDLFKGNAGTELSVINSKYDVENTRIQIEQVKQQIADGNIIAPISGIVTSRKLMAGEYVSPGTVIATIVDDVHLKAVVFVNEKDVYQLKLGQSATISSDVFPNKSFVGTVKFISPKGDENHNYRVELQLNTNQLRAGTYVMVGFDLGRKASVLQIPKLALVEGTKNPYVYVVENNVATIQKITVGREIGENIEVISGLQAGQEVVTSGQINLTSGSKISKTK
;
A
#
# COMPACT_ATOMS: atom_id res chain seq x y z
N MET A 1 86.57 24.38 32.25
CA MET A 1 85.77 25.33 31.52
C MET A 1 85.87 25.22 29.97
N LYS A 2 86.98 24.81 29.38
CA LYS A 2 87.10 24.75 27.87
C LYS A 2 86.33 23.63 27.18
N LYS A 3 86.06 22.47 27.82
CA LYS A 3 85.33 21.37 27.20
C LYS A 3 83.76 21.68 27.07
N SER A 4 83.17 22.36 28.00
CA SER A 4 81.75 22.72 27.99
C SER A 4 81.44 23.71 26.87
N PHE A 5 82.32 24.68 26.62
CA PHE A 5 82.17 25.67 25.57
C PHE A 5 82.21 25.06 24.15
N ILE A 6 83.03 24.04 23.95
CA ILE A 6 83.15 23.36 22.66
C ILE A 6 81.87 22.53 22.36
N ILE A 7 81.27 21.92 23.39
CA ILE A 7 80.03 21.11 23.26
C ILE A 7 78.82 22.05 22.91
N THR A 8 78.74 23.20 23.58
CA THR A 8 77.64 24.17 23.28
C THR A 8 77.82 24.79 21.90
N LEU A 9 79.00 25.06 21.44
CA LEU A 9 79.28 25.57 20.09
C LEU A 9 78.93 24.53 19.01
N SER A 10 79.31 23.27 19.26
CA SER A 10 78.98 22.15 18.35
C SER A 10 77.47 21.93 18.22
N LEU A 11 76.68 22.03 19.34
CA LEU A 11 75.24 21.94 19.34
C LEU A 11 74.57 23.10 18.57
N LEU A 12 75.12 24.32 18.69
CA LEU A 12 74.58 25.48 17.94
C LEU A 12 74.86 25.35 16.44
N VAL A 13 75.98 24.84 16.02
CA VAL A 13 76.29 24.57 14.61
C VAL A 13 75.37 23.48 14.04
N LEU A 14 75.16 22.41 14.84
CA LEU A 14 74.24 21.31 14.42
C LEU A 14 72.79 21.82 14.27
N ALA A 15 72.31 22.63 15.22
CA ALA A 15 70.97 23.23 15.16
C ALA A 15 70.82 24.19 13.94
N GLY A 16 71.86 24.96 13.62
CA GLY A 16 71.91 25.80 12.45
C GLY A 16 71.87 25.04 11.13
N ALA A 17 72.62 23.90 11.07
CA ALA A 17 72.59 23.02 9.90
C ALA A 17 71.22 22.33 9.66
N ILE A 18 70.58 21.93 10.76
CA ILE A 18 69.20 21.34 10.70
C ILE A 18 68.20 22.41 10.26
N GLY A 19 68.26 23.62 10.83
CA GLY A 19 67.38 24.74 10.44
C GLY A 19 67.56 25.13 8.98
N PHE A 20 68.80 25.17 8.47
CA PHE A 20 69.09 25.43 7.07
C PHE A 20 68.59 24.38 6.13
N THR A 21 68.76 23.08 6.50
CA THR A 21 68.22 21.95 5.67
C THR A 21 66.70 21.90 5.68
N LEU A 22 66.03 22.20 6.80
CA LEU A 22 64.57 22.31 6.88
C LEU A 22 64.03 23.47 6.05
N ALA A 23 64.65 24.65 6.10
CA ALA A 23 64.29 25.82 5.31
C ALA A 23 64.48 25.54 3.79
N LYS A 24 65.56 24.86 3.41
CA LYS A 24 65.84 24.49 2.02
C LYS A 24 64.85 23.43 1.52
N ASN A 25 64.50 22.47 2.37
CA ASN A 25 63.46 21.47 2.04
C ASN A 25 62.06 22.08 1.96
N LYS A 26 61.73 23.04 2.84
CA LYS A 26 60.46 23.75 2.78
C LYS A 26 60.29 24.54 1.47
N LYS A 27 61.34 25.28 1.03
CA LYS A 27 61.38 25.96 -0.25
C LYS A 27 61.23 24.95 -1.46
N LYS A 28 61.85 23.79 -1.36
CA LYS A 28 61.75 22.76 -2.38
C LYS A 28 60.38 22.11 -2.46
N ILE A 29 59.72 21.95 -1.29
CA ILE A 29 58.33 21.46 -1.22
C ILE A 29 57.33 22.49 -1.77
N GLU A 30 57.53 23.76 -1.48
CA GLU A 30 56.72 24.85 -2.01
C GLU A 30 56.89 25.03 -3.52
N ALA A 31 58.10 24.93 -4.02
CA ALA A 31 58.40 24.98 -5.45
C ALA A 31 57.87 23.76 -6.23
N ASN A 32 57.75 22.59 -5.57
CA ASN A 32 57.17 21.37 -6.16
C ASN A 32 55.66 21.26 -5.97
N LYS A 33 54.98 22.17 -5.28
CA LYS A 33 53.52 22.34 -5.32
C LYS A 33 53.11 22.88 -6.68
N VAL A 34 53.29 22.12 -7.73
CA VAL A 34 52.59 22.34 -8.97
C VAL A 34 51.13 22.16 -8.65
N VAL A 35 50.40 23.23 -8.51
CA VAL A 35 48.94 23.21 -8.55
C VAL A 35 48.60 22.69 -9.97
N VAL A 36 48.33 21.42 -10.09
CA VAL A 36 47.82 20.87 -11.34
C VAL A 36 46.47 21.52 -11.52
N ASP A 37 46.41 22.52 -12.37
CA ASP A 37 45.16 23.15 -12.79
C ASP A 37 44.37 22.09 -13.56
N ARG A 38 43.48 21.39 -12.86
CA ARG A 38 42.63 20.33 -13.40
C ARG A 38 41.68 20.85 -14.49
N THR A 39 41.57 22.17 -14.63
CA THR A 39 40.78 22.81 -15.69
C THR A 39 41.45 22.68 -17.08
N ILE A 40 42.73 22.30 -17.13
CA ILE A 40 43.50 22.21 -18.36
C ILE A 40 43.36 20.83 -19.01
N ILE A 41 43.09 19.78 -18.24
CA ILE A 41 42.94 18.41 -18.78
C ILE A 41 41.47 18.21 -19.13
N PRO A 42 41.08 18.08 -20.43
CA PRO A 42 39.70 17.85 -20.78
C PRO A 42 39.19 16.51 -20.25
N VAL A 43 38.12 16.53 -19.51
CA VAL A 43 37.45 15.31 -19.01
C VAL A 43 36.60 14.73 -20.14
N ALA A 44 36.79 13.44 -20.42
CA ALA A 44 35.98 12.72 -21.38
C ALA A 44 34.56 12.52 -20.84
N VAL A 45 33.56 13.02 -21.58
CA VAL A 45 32.14 12.95 -21.17
C VAL A 45 31.26 12.60 -22.36
N SER A 46 30.14 11.92 -22.09
CA SER A 46 29.05 11.81 -23.04
C SER A 46 28.02 12.90 -22.78
N THR A 47 27.44 13.45 -23.81
CA THR A 47 26.44 14.53 -23.71
C THR A 47 25.19 14.18 -24.49
N THR A 48 24.07 14.73 -24.08
CA THR A 48 22.77 14.65 -24.78
C THR A 48 22.17 16.04 -24.88
N LYS A 49 21.54 16.33 -26.04
CA LYS A 49 20.75 17.55 -26.20
C LYS A 49 19.45 17.45 -25.44
N VAL A 50 19.12 18.52 -24.75
CA VAL A 50 17.83 18.72 -24.12
C VAL A 50 16.81 19.10 -25.16
N ASP A 51 15.74 18.33 -25.29
CA ASP A 51 14.72 18.59 -26.30
C ASP A 51 13.32 18.30 -25.75
N PHE A 52 12.32 18.90 -26.41
CA PHE A 52 10.92 18.58 -26.14
C PHE A 52 10.61 17.20 -26.74
N GLN A 53 10.22 16.29 -25.89
CA GLN A 53 9.77 14.97 -26.31
C GLN A 53 8.29 14.77 -26.02
N PRO A 54 7.58 14.02 -26.88
CA PRO A 54 6.17 13.75 -26.66
C PRO A 54 5.99 12.94 -25.38
N PHE A 55 5.11 13.43 -24.55
CA PHE A 55 4.59 12.71 -23.40
C PHE A 55 3.22 12.16 -23.77
N ASP A 56 3.06 10.84 -23.80
CA ASP A 56 1.83 10.17 -24.22
C ASP A 56 0.74 10.16 -23.13
N GLY A 57 0.98 10.86 -22.02
CA GLY A 57 0.05 10.95 -20.90
C GLY A 57 0.04 9.72 -20.00
N LYS A 58 0.90 8.73 -20.25
CA LYS A 58 0.96 7.53 -19.41
C LYS A 58 1.89 7.76 -18.22
N VAL A 59 1.39 7.42 -17.04
CA VAL A 59 2.15 7.46 -15.80
C VAL A 59 2.09 6.09 -15.16
N SER A 60 3.25 5.54 -14.80
CA SER A 60 3.35 4.27 -14.10
C SER A 60 3.80 4.50 -12.67
N LEU A 61 3.00 4.07 -11.71
CA LEU A 61 3.23 4.30 -10.29
C LEU A 61 3.25 2.97 -9.52
N PRO A 62 4.11 2.86 -8.49
CA PRO A 62 4.15 1.68 -7.64
C PRO A 62 2.88 1.57 -6.78
N ALA A 63 2.41 0.35 -6.59
CA ALA A 63 1.25 0.05 -5.78
C ALA A 63 1.41 -1.29 -5.05
N ASN A 64 0.71 -1.43 -3.95
CA ASN A 64 0.57 -2.70 -3.24
C ASN A 64 -0.83 -3.26 -3.44
N LEU A 65 -0.91 -4.57 -3.62
CA LEU A 65 -2.18 -5.25 -3.62
C LEU A 65 -2.63 -5.54 -2.19
N GLU A 66 -3.86 -5.16 -1.89
CA GLU A 66 -4.53 -5.44 -0.63
C GLU A 66 -5.79 -6.29 -0.88
N LEU A 67 -6.28 -6.95 0.15
CA LEU A 67 -7.58 -7.59 0.12
C LEU A 67 -8.67 -6.51 0.02
N SER A 68 -9.65 -6.72 -0.84
CA SER A 68 -10.82 -5.82 -0.88
C SER A 68 -11.71 -6.02 0.34
N ASN A 69 -11.86 -7.27 0.78
CA ASN A 69 -12.70 -7.63 1.91
C ASN A 69 -12.00 -8.66 2.81
N GLU A 70 -12.03 -8.37 4.08
CA GLU A 70 -11.64 -9.28 5.15
C GLU A 70 -12.71 -9.23 6.22
N ALA A 71 -13.13 -10.36 6.74
CA ALA A 71 -14.11 -10.43 7.80
C ALA A 71 -13.66 -11.35 8.92
N THR A 72 -13.70 -10.82 10.13
CA THR A 72 -13.51 -11.59 11.35
C THR A 72 -14.86 -12.07 11.85
N ILE A 73 -14.99 -13.37 12.06
CA ILE A 73 -16.20 -14.01 12.59
C ILE A 73 -16.08 -14.05 14.09
N ALA A 74 -16.94 -13.28 14.76
CA ALA A 74 -17.10 -13.31 16.20
C ALA A 74 -18.47 -13.85 16.58
N ILE A 75 -18.54 -14.53 17.72
CA ILE A 75 -19.79 -15.06 18.26
C ILE A 75 -20.63 -13.93 18.88
N GLY A 76 -21.94 -13.98 18.60
CA GLY A 76 -22.91 -13.03 19.18
C GLY A 76 -23.53 -13.48 20.51
N VAL A 77 -23.55 -14.79 20.78
CA VAL A 77 -24.17 -15.37 21.97
C VAL A 77 -23.23 -16.35 22.66
N GLN A 78 -23.41 -16.53 23.98
CA GLN A 78 -22.60 -17.50 24.72
C GLN A 78 -23.07 -18.94 24.47
N GLY A 79 -22.16 -19.90 24.54
CA GLY A 79 -22.48 -21.31 24.43
C GLY A 79 -21.26 -22.19 24.19
N LYS A 80 -21.48 -23.50 24.19
CA LYS A 80 -20.47 -24.49 23.80
C LYS A 80 -20.52 -24.70 22.30
N ILE A 81 -19.39 -24.74 21.62
CA ILE A 81 -19.32 -25.10 20.20
C ILE A 81 -19.62 -26.57 20.07
N GLU A 82 -20.74 -26.92 19.43
CA GLU A 82 -21.10 -28.30 19.15
C GLU A 82 -20.34 -28.81 17.93
N LYS A 83 -20.29 -27.98 16.86
CA LYS A 83 -19.64 -28.33 15.59
C LYS A 83 -19.00 -27.09 14.97
N LEU A 84 -17.81 -27.28 14.41
CA LEU A 84 -17.14 -26.29 13.56
C LEU A 84 -16.65 -27.03 12.31
N SER A 85 -17.23 -26.69 11.16
CA SER A 85 -17.10 -27.46 9.91
C SER A 85 -16.07 -26.87 8.95
N VAL A 86 -15.19 -25.97 9.44
CA VAL A 86 -14.18 -25.29 8.61
C VAL A 86 -12.79 -25.41 9.24
N GLU A 87 -11.80 -25.46 8.37
CA GLU A 87 -10.37 -25.44 8.72
C GLU A 87 -9.68 -24.29 7.97
N VAL A 88 -8.46 -23.97 8.39
CA VAL A 88 -7.61 -23.03 7.63
C VAL A 88 -7.41 -23.55 6.22
N GLY A 89 -7.67 -22.71 5.21
CA GLY A 89 -7.67 -23.07 3.80
C GLY A 89 -9.04 -23.49 3.25
N SER A 90 -10.06 -23.72 4.10
CA SER A 90 -11.42 -24.02 3.63
C SER A 90 -12.02 -22.83 2.88
N ARG A 91 -12.65 -23.11 1.73
CA ARG A 91 -13.45 -22.13 0.98
C ARG A 91 -14.87 -22.12 1.50
N VAL A 92 -15.40 -20.93 1.72
CA VAL A 92 -16.77 -20.72 2.21
C VAL A 92 -17.51 -19.70 1.36
N SER A 93 -18.83 -19.80 1.35
CA SER A 93 -19.73 -18.85 0.68
C SER A 93 -20.42 -17.95 1.71
N LYS A 94 -20.73 -16.73 1.31
CA LYS A 94 -21.53 -15.81 2.14
C LYS A 94 -22.85 -16.46 2.55
N GLY A 95 -23.21 -16.40 3.84
CA GLY A 95 -24.40 -17.03 4.39
C GLY A 95 -24.26 -18.50 4.73
N GLN A 96 -23.13 -19.16 4.41
CA GLN A 96 -22.89 -20.56 4.76
C GLN A 96 -22.74 -20.72 6.28
N VAL A 97 -23.44 -21.70 6.84
CA VAL A 97 -23.25 -22.10 8.25
C VAL A 97 -21.94 -22.89 8.35
N ILE A 98 -20.98 -22.34 9.08
CA ILE A 98 -19.64 -22.90 9.26
C ILE A 98 -19.46 -23.58 10.62
N GLY A 99 -20.39 -23.39 11.51
CA GLY A 99 -20.40 -24.01 12.82
C GLY A 99 -21.72 -23.78 13.56
N GLN A 100 -21.88 -24.43 14.68
CA GLN A 100 -23.09 -24.34 15.49
C GLN A 100 -22.76 -24.47 16.98
N LEU A 101 -23.42 -23.67 17.81
CA LEU A 101 -23.43 -23.84 19.26
C LEU A 101 -24.44 -24.92 19.66
N ASP A 102 -24.21 -25.52 20.83
CA ASP A 102 -25.13 -26.48 21.42
C ASP A 102 -26.48 -25.83 21.68
N SER A 103 -27.50 -26.30 21.01
CA SER A 103 -28.88 -25.83 21.08
C SER A 103 -29.85 -26.88 21.56
N LYS A 104 -29.39 -28.03 22.08
CA LYS A 104 -30.23 -29.18 22.49
C LYS A 104 -31.34 -28.80 23.45
N LEU A 105 -31.01 -28.04 24.50
CA LEU A 105 -32.03 -27.59 25.48
C LEU A 105 -33.05 -26.62 24.82
N LYS A 106 -32.60 -25.75 23.94
CA LYS A 106 -33.48 -24.82 23.21
C LYS A 106 -34.43 -25.56 22.26
N ILE A 107 -33.95 -26.61 21.61
CA ILE A 107 -34.75 -27.46 20.72
C ILE A 107 -35.82 -28.21 21.54
N ILE A 108 -35.48 -28.71 22.73
CA ILE A 108 -36.45 -29.34 23.63
C ILE A 108 -37.53 -28.32 24.07
N ASN A 109 -37.13 -27.09 24.44
CA ASN A 109 -38.06 -26.01 24.78
C ASN A 109 -38.97 -25.62 23.61
N LEU A 110 -38.41 -25.53 22.40
CA LEU A 110 -39.18 -25.29 21.17
C LEU A 110 -40.30 -26.34 21.04
N LYS A 111 -39.94 -27.62 21.14
CA LYS A 111 -40.89 -28.72 21.03
C LYS A 111 -41.97 -28.69 22.12
N ALA A 112 -41.63 -28.31 23.36
CA ALA A 112 -42.58 -28.16 24.43
C ALA A 112 -43.59 -27.02 24.16
N ASN A 113 -43.10 -25.87 23.65
CA ASN A 113 -43.95 -24.75 23.27
C ASN A 113 -44.85 -25.09 22.05
N GLU A 114 -44.36 -25.83 21.09
CA GLU A 114 -45.17 -26.34 19.93
C GLU A 114 -46.30 -27.26 20.38
N LEU A 115 -46.07 -28.16 21.36
CA LEU A 115 -47.11 -28.99 21.94
C LEU A 115 -48.14 -28.13 22.70
N THR A 116 -47.69 -27.10 23.42
CA THR A 116 -48.58 -26.16 24.13
C THR A 116 -49.42 -25.37 23.11
N LEU A 117 -48.84 -24.90 22.01
CA LEU A 117 -49.56 -24.21 20.95
C LEU A 117 -50.69 -25.07 20.38
N ASN A 118 -50.39 -26.33 20.04
CA ASN A 118 -51.36 -27.27 19.51
C ASN A 118 -52.56 -27.46 20.49
N LYS A 119 -52.29 -27.55 21.81
CA LYS A 119 -53.33 -27.60 22.85
C LYS A 119 -54.20 -26.35 22.84
N LEU A 120 -53.58 -25.16 22.84
CA LEU A 120 -54.27 -23.87 22.88
C LEU A 120 -55.06 -23.60 21.58
N GLU A 121 -54.56 -24.01 20.44
CA GLU A 121 -55.30 -23.89 19.16
C GLU A 121 -56.58 -24.71 19.19
N LYS A 122 -56.55 -25.94 19.72
CA LYS A 122 -57.74 -26.76 19.93
C LYS A 122 -58.72 -26.14 20.93
N GLU A 123 -58.22 -25.52 21.99
CA GLU A 123 -59.04 -24.81 22.97
C GLU A 123 -59.71 -23.57 22.35
N TYR A 124 -58.96 -22.77 21.62
CA TYR A 124 -59.51 -21.63 20.88
C TYR A 124 -60.59 -22.07 19.90
N GLN A 125 -60.35 -23.11 19.12
CA GLN A 125 -61.32 -23.66 18.16
C GLN A 125 -62.61 -24.10 18.91
N ARG A 126 -62.48 -24.84 20.02
CA ARG A 126 -63.63 -25.22 20.84
C ARG A 126 -64.41 -24.04 21.38
N ASN A 127 -63.74 -23.00 21.95
CA ASN A 127 -64.38 -21.80 22.44
C ASN A 127 -65.08 -21.01 21.34
N ASN A 128 -64.52 -20.96 20.16
CA ASN A 128 -65.07 -20.32 18.99
C ASN A 128 -66.34 -21.05 18.49
N ASP A 129 -66.34 -22.41 18.50
CA ASP A 129 -67.47 -23.22 18.10
C ASP A 129 -68.62 -23.13 19.14
N LEU A 130 -68.32 -23.11 20.46
CA LEU A 130 -69.25 -22.84 21.52
C LEU A 130 -69.91 -21.43 21.40
N PHE A 131 -69.12 -20.44 21.11
CA PHE A 131 -69.62 -19.05 20.90
C PHE A 131 -70.55 -18.96 19.71
N LYS A 132 -70.18 -19.56 18.57
CA LYS A 132 -71.04 -19.66 17.38
C LYS A 132 -72.34 -20.39 17.64
N GLY A 133 -72.32 -21.40 18.54
CA GLY A 133 -73.51 -22.13 19.01
C GLY A 133 -74.29 -21.44 20.15
N ASN A 134 -73.98 -20.17 20.49
CA ASN A 134 -74.57 -19.40 21.60
C ASN A 134 -74.37 -20.09 22.99
N ALA A 135 -73.40 -20.96 23.14
CA ALA A 135 -73.08 -21.69 24.41
C ALA A 135 -71.77 -21.22 25.02
N GLY A 136 -71.12 -20.18 24.52
CA GLY A 136 -69.88 -19.60 24.96
C GLY A 136 -69.91 -18.07 25.02
N THR A 137 -68.92 -17.46 25.65
CA THR A 137 -68.76 -15.98 25.71
C THR A 137 -67.74 -15.49 24.69
N GLU A 138 -67.95 -14.32 24.14
CA GLU A 138 -66.98 -13.64 23.29
C GLU A 138 -65.63 -13.45 24.00
N LEU A 139 -65.65 -13.12 25.28
CA LEU A 139 -64.45 -12.94 26.10
C LEU A 139 -63.60 -14.24 26.15
N SER A 140 -64.22 -15.43 26.22
CA SER A 140 -63.49 -16.71 26.20
C SER A 140 -62.81 -16.95 24.87
N VAL A 141 -63.43 -16.55 23.73
CA VAL A 141 -62.83 -16.61 22.40
C VAL A 141 -61.63 -15.66 22.31
N ILE A 142 -61.79 -14.44 22.75
CA ILE A 142 -60.75 -13.40 22.72
C ILE A 142 -59.56 -13.86 23.57
N ASN A 143 -59.79 -14.32 24.83
CA ASN A 143 -58.73 -14.77 25.71
C ASN A 143 -57.94 -15.97 25.10
N SER A 144 -58.65 -16.98 24.63
CA SER A 144 -58.01 -18.15 24.04
C SER A 144 -57.24 -17.82 22.73
N LYS A 145 -57.67 -16.80 21.99
CA LYS A 145 -56.94 -16.28 20.82
C LYS A 145 -55.65 -15.61 21.28
N TYR A 146 -55.68 -14.78 22.34
CA TYR A 146 -54.45 -14.18 22.86
C TYR A 146 -53.46 -15.23 23.38
N ASP A 147 -53.94 -16.29 24.03
CA ASP A 147 -53.08 -17.38 24.52
C ASP A 147 -52.34 -18.08 23.37
N VAL A 148 -53.04 -18.34 22.25
CA VAL A 148 -52.44 -18.86 21.01
C VAL A 148 -51.36 -17.91 20.49
N GLU A 149 -51.68 -16.61 20.37
CA GLU A 149 -50.75 -15.63 19.81
C GLU A 149 -49.52 -15.43 20.69
N ASN A 150 -49.70 -15.34 22.02
CA ASN A 150 -48.58 -15.26 22.95
C ASN A 150 -47.62 -16.48 22.83
N THR A 151 -48.21 -17.68 22.71
CA THR A 151 -47.38 -18.90 22.56
C THR A 151 -46.65 -18.93 21.22
N ARG A 152 -47.26 -18.43 20.13
CA ARG A 152 -46.58 -18.25 18.83
C ARG A 152 -45.37 -17.33 18.97
N ILE A 153 -45.53 -16.21 19.63
CA ILE A 153 -44.43 -15.26 19.88
C ILE A 153 -43.29 -15.96 20.66
N GLN A 154 -43.62 -16.74 21.68
CA GLN A 154 -42.62 -17.50 22.45
C GLN A 154 -41.87 -18.52 21.56
N ILE A 155 -42.59 -19.21 20.68
CA ILE A 155 -41.97 -20.13 19.69
C ILE A 155 -40.98 -19.38 18.80
N GLU A 156 -41.39 -18.24 18.26
CA GLU A 156 -40.50 -17.44 17.40
C GLU A 156 -39.25 -16.95 18.14
N GLN A 157 -39.39 -16.53 19.41
CA GLN A 157 -38.26 -16.16 20.28
C GLN A 157 -37.26 -17.34 20.46
N VAL A 158 -37.76 -18.54 20.72
CA VAL A 158 -36.89 -19.73 20.87
C VAL A 158 -36.24 -20.11 19.56
N LYS A 159 -36.95 -20.02 18.42
CA LYS A 159 -36.39 -20.25 17.07
C LYS A 159 -35.26 -19.26 16.78
N GLN A 160 -35.45 -17.98 17.09
CA GLN A 160 -34.41 -16.96 16.94
C GLN A 160 -33.17 -17.27 17.78
N GLN A 161 -33.37 -17.66 19.07
CA GLN A 161 -32.27 -18.08 19.94
C GLN A 161 -31.50 -19.31 19.42
N ILE A 162 -32.17 -20.21 18.71
CA ILE A 162 -31.51 -21.34 18.04
C ILE A 162 -30.74 -20.84 16.82
N ALA A 163 -31.33 -19.96 16.01
CA ALA A 163 -30.71 -19.39 14.83
C ALA A 163 -29.45 -18.56 15.19
N ASP A 164 -29.50 -17.80 16.29
CA ASP A 164 -28.35 -17.02 16.80
C ASP A 164 -27.17 -17.91 17.24
N GLY A 165 -27.41 -19.21 17.47
CA GLY A 165 -26.38 -20.21 17.71
C GLY A 165 -25.65 -20.69 16.46
N ASN A 166 -26.12 -20.34 15.27
CA ASN A 166 -25.42 -20.66 14.03
C ASN A 166 -24.28 -19.67 13.77
N ILE A 167 -23.13 -20.21 13.45
CA ILE A 167 -21.95 -19.44 13.05
C ILE A 167 -21.96 -19.36 11.54
N ILE A 168 -22.14 -18.15 11.00
CA ILE A 168 -22.37 -17.93 9.58
C ILE A 168 -21.21 -17.11 8.99
N ALA A 169 -20.75 -17.48 7.79
CA ALA A 169 -19.76 -16.72 7.03
C ALA A 169 -20.37 -15.41 6.49
N PRO A 170 -19.86 -14.23 6.88
CA PRO A 170 -20.39 -12.93 6.45
C PRO A 170 -20.02 -12.59 4.99
N ILE A 171 -18.92 -13.15 4.49
CA ILE A 171 -18.43 -12.98 3.12
C ILE A 171 -18.06 -14.35 2.52
N SER A 172 -17.97 -14.41 1.19
CA SER A 172 -17.36 -15.55 0.50
C SER A 172 -15.85 -15.39 0.49
N GLY A 173 -15.09 -16.49 0.59
CA GLY A 173 -13.64 -16.43 0.56
C GLY A 173 -12.98 -17.68 1.17
N ILE A 174 -11.74 -17.51 1.61
CA ILE A 174 -10.93 -18.55 2.23
C ILE A 174 -10.71 -18.23 3.71
N VAL A 175 -10.84 -19.25 4.56
CA VAL A 175 -10.52 -19.18 6.00
C VAL A 175 -9.01 -19.09 6.16
N THR A 176 -8.50 -17.98 6.69
CA THR A 176 -7.05 -17.76 6.91
C THR A 176 -6.61 -18.04 8.35
N SER A 177 -7.52 -17.96 9.29
CA SER A 177 -7.24 -18.33 10.67
C SER A 177 -8.46 -18.96 11.33
N ARG A 178 -8.22 -19.94 12.20
CA ARG A 178 -9.19 -20.54 13.09
C ARG A 178 -8.59 -20.57 14.50
N LYS A 179 -9.26 -19.97 15.46
CA LYS A 179 -8.75 -19.83 16.84
C LYS A 179 -9.36 -20.82 17.83
N LEU A 180 -10.46 -21.46 17.46
CA LEU A 180 -11.26 -22.30 18.36
C LEU A 180 -11.57 -23.67 17.74
N MET A 181 -11.92 -24.62 18.61
CA MET A 181 -12.28 -25.99 18.25
C MET A 181 -13.68 -26.35 18.77
N ALA A 182 -14.27 -27.38 18.20
CA ALA A 182 -15.50 -27.96 18.74
C ALA A 182 -15.25 -28.46 20.18
N GLY A 183 -16.24 -28.24 21.05
CA GLY A 183 -16.15 -28.58 22.46
C GLY A 183 -15.80 -27.41 23.39
N GLU A 184 -15.24 -26.31 22.85
CA GLU A 184 -14.91 -25.12 23.64
C GLU A 184 -16.16 -24.31 23.99
N TYR A 185 -16.11 -23.62 25.16
CA TYR A 185 -17.14 -22.69 25.59
C TYR A 185 -16.73 -21.26 25.21
N VAL A 186 -17.66 -20.51 24.64
CA VAL A 186 -17.43 -19.18 24.10
C VAL A 186 -18.39 -18.14 24.66
N SER A 187 -17.93 -16.90 24.67
CA SER A 187 -18.69 -15.72 25.11
C SER A 187 -18.88 -14.74 23.93
N PRO A 188 -19.87 -13.85 23.99
CA PRO A 188 -20.06 -12.81 22.96
C PRO A 188 -18.78 -12.01 22.71
N GLY A 189 -18.48 -11.76 21.45
CA GLY A 189 -17.25 -11.07 21.01
C GLY A 189 -16.04 -12.00 20.81
N THR A 190 -16.12 -13.29 21.18
CA THR A 190 -15.01 -14.23 20.93
C THR A 190 -14.84 -14.48 19.45
N VAL A 191 -13.62 -14.24 18.94
CA VAL A 191 -13.24 -14.46 17.54
C VAL A 191 -12.98 -15.93 17.28
N ILE A 192 -13.69 -16.50 16.29
CA ILE A 192 -13.57 -17.90 15.88
C ILE A 192 -12.62 -18.06 14.71
N ALA A 193 -12.82 -17.28 13.66
CA ALA A 193 -12.11 -17.42 12.40
C ALA A 193 -12.02 -16.07 11.67
N THR A 194 -11.09 -15.99 10.74
CA THR A 194 -10.99 -14.88 9.77
C THR A 194 -11.17 -15.43 8.36
N ILE A 195 -11.98 -14.77 7.56
CA ILE A 195 -12.21 -15.09 6.14
C ILE A 195 -11.69 -13.92 5.31
N VAL A 196 -10.99 -14.22 4.22
CA VAL A 196 -10.52 -13.24 3.25
C VAL A 196 -11.10 -13.53 1.88
N ASP A 197 -11.47 -12.49 1.16
CA ASP A 197 -11.87 -12.56 -0.23
C ASP A 197 -10.61 -12.65 -1.10
N ASP A 198 -10.33 -13.81 -1.64
CA ASP A 198 -9.13 -14.12 -2.42
C ASP A 198 -9.26 -13.78 -3.92
N VAL A 199 -10.41 -13.31 -4.35
CA VAL A 199 -10.71 -12.99 -5.76
C VAL A 199 -10.71 -11.48 -6.00
N HIS A 200 -11.32 -10.73 -5.09
CA HIS A 200 -11.43 -9.28 -5.21
C HIS A 200 -10.27 -8.63 -4.47
N LEU A 201 -9.29 -8.17 -5.24
CA LEU A 201 -8.15 -7.43 -4.73
C LEU A 201 -8.32 -5.94 -5.03
N LYS A 202 -7.64 -5.10 -4.27
CA LYS A 202 -7.49 -3.67 -4.56
C LYS A 202 -6.01 -3.32 -4.65
N ALA A 203 -5.64 -2.60 -5.71
CA ALA A 203 -4.33 -1.97 -5.80
C ALA A 203 -4.42 -0.59 -5.15
N VAL A 204 -3.58 -0.35 -4.16
CA VAL A 204 -3.47 0.94 -3.48
C VAL A 204 -2.24 1.65 -4.00
N VAL A 205 -2.46 2.79 -4.63
CA VAL A 205 -1.45 3.64 -5.24
C VAL A 205 -1.53 5.06 -4.69
N PHE A 206 -0.40 5.71 -4.53
CA PHE A 206 -0.31 7.10 -4.12
C PHE A 206 0.04 7.95 -5.33
N VAL A 207 -0.85 8.86 -5.68
CA VAL A 207 -0.78 9.70 -6.88
C VAL A 207 -0.55 11.15 -6.45
N ASN A 208 0.40 11.83 -7.09
CA ASN A 208 0.68 13.23 -6.79
C ASN A 208 -0.50 14.15 -7.15
N GLU A 209 -0.52 15.36 -6.58
CA GLU A 209 -1.60 16.35 -6.75
C GLU A 209 -1.87 16.68 -8.24
N LYS A 210 -0.83 16.87 -9.06
CA LYS A 210 -1.02 17.25 -10.47
C LYS A 210 -1.75 16.19 -11.29
N ASP A 211 -1.52 14.93 -10.97
CA ASP A 211 -2.03 13.79 -11.74
C ASP A 211 -3.37 13.31 -11.21
N VAL A 212 -3.63 13.40 -9.89
CA VAL A 212 -4.87 12.91 -9.28
C VAL A 212 -6.11 13.64 -9.80
N TYR A 213 -6.02 14.96 -10.07
CA TYR A 213 -7.13 15.73 -10.62
C TYR A 213 -7.50 15.37 -12.07
N GLN A 214 -6.69 14.55 -12.72
CA GLN A 214 -6.95 14.05 -14.06
C GLN A 214 -7.57 12.65 -14.05
N LEU A 215 -7.48 11.95 -12.92
CA LEU A 215 -8.08 10.65 -12.76
C LEU A 215 -9.60 10.77 -12.55
N LYS A 216 -10.30 9.76 -13.04
CA LYS A 216 -11.77 9.68 -12.90
C LYS A 216 -12.14 8.34 -12.25
N LEU A 217 -13.19 8.38 -11.44
CA LEU A 217 -13.83 7.15 -10.97
C LEU A 217 -14.32 6.34 -12.18
N GLY A 218 -14.10 5.02 -12.13
CA GLY A 218 -14.43 4.12 -13.24
C GLY A 218 -13.35 4.04 -14.33
N GLN A 219 -12.29 4.86 -14.27
CA GLN A 219 -11.19 4.79 -15.23
C GLN A 219 -10.46 3.46 -15.11
N SER A 220 -10.15 2.85 -16.27
CA SER A 220 -9.33 1.64 -16.33
C SER A 220 -7.85 2.00 -16.26
N ALA A 221 -7.07 1.17 -15.58
CA ALA A 221 -5.62 1.26 -15.53
C ALA A 221 -5.01 -0.13 -15.75
N THR A 222 -3.81 -0.14 -16.34
CA THR A 222 -3.06 -1.38 -16.57
C THR A 222 -2.22 -1.69 -15.33
N ILE A 223 -2.29 -2.93 -14.85
CA ILE A 223 -1.51 -3.39 -13.70
C ILE A 223 -0.54 -4.46 -14.19
N SER A 224 0.74 -4.24 -13.95
CA SER A 224 1.83 -5.18 -14.25
C SER A 224 2.54 -5.60 -12.99
N SER A 225 3.08 -6.83 -13.00
CA SER A 225 3.81 -7.40 -11.85
C SER A 225 5.02 -8.17 -12.37
N ASP A 226 6.14 -8.05 -11.67
CA ASP A 226 7.37 -8.79 -11.98
C ASP A 226 7.20 -10.30 -11.77
N VAL A 227 6.20 -10.71 -10.97
CA VAL A 227 5.83 -12.14 -10.81
C VAL A 227 5.29 -12.74 -12.11
N PHE A 228 4.65 -11.92 -12.95
CA PHE A 228 4.10 -12.31 -14.25
C PHE A 228 4.52 -11.30 -15.33
N PRO A 229 5.81 -11.27 -15.76
CA PRO A 229 6.35 -10.20 -16.61
C PRO A 229 5.68 -10.08 -17.98
N ASN A 230 5.08 -11.17 -18.48
CA ASN A 230 4.39 -11.20 -19.79
C ASN A 230 2.87 -11.05 -19.68
N LYS A 231 2.35 -10.66 -18.51
CA LYS A 231 0.92 -10.56 -18.27
C LYS A 231 0.55 -9.23 -17.65
N SER A 232 -0.47 -8.60 -18.24
CA SER A 232 -1.08 -7.40 -17.70
C SER A 232 -2.46 -7.72 -17.13
N PHE A 233 -2.79 -7.09 -16.04
CA PHE A 233 -4.12 -7.12 -15.43
C PHE A 233 -4.78 -5.76 -15.61
N VAL A 234 -6.10 -5.72 -15.58
CA VAL A 234 -6.86 -4.48 -15.66
C VAL A 234 -7.45 -4.18 -14.29
N GLY A 235 -7.15 -2.99 -13.78
CA GLY A 235 -7.78 -2.44 -12.59
C GLY A 235 -8.71 -1.28 -12.96
N THR A 236 -9.75 -1.09 -12.16
CA THR A 236 -10.69 0.03 -12.32
C THR A 236 -10.65 0.92 -11.09
N VAL A 237 -10.46 2.22 -11.27
CA VAL A 237 -10.45 3.21 -10.18
C VAL A 237 -11.81 3.23 -9.50
N LYS A 238 -11.83 2.86 -8.22
CA LYS A 238 -13.04 2.81 -7.38
C LYS A 238 -13.08 3.91 -6.33
N PHE A 239 -11.93 4.37 -5.90
CA PHE A 239 -11.84 5.40 -4.88
C PHE A 239 -10.65 6.31 -5.15
N ILE A 240 -10.87 7.60 -4.98
CA ILE A 240 -9.85 8.64 -4.98
C ILE A 240 -10.03 9.40 -3.67
N SER A 241 -8.99 9.44 -2.84
CA SER A 241 -9.05 10.14 -1.55
C SER A 241 -9.33 11.63 -1.75
N PRO A 242 -10.27 12.22 -1.01
CA PRO A 242 -10.50 13.66 -1.03
C PRO A 242 -9.42 14.45 -0.27
N LYS A 243 -8.50 13.76 0.44
CA LYS A 243 -7.43 14.35 1.23
C LYS A 243 -6.09 13.76 0.82
N GLY A 244 -5.13 14.64 0.53
CA GLY A 244 -3.72 14.26 0.36
C GLY A 244 -3.01 13.99 1.69
N ASP A 245 -1.90 13.27 1.62
CA ASP A 245 -0.96 13.09 2.74
C ASP A 245 -0.05 14.32 2.91
N GLU A 246 0.89 14.26 3.85
CA GLU A 246 1.84 15.33 4.13
C GLU A 246 2.79 15.65 2.96
N ASN A 247 2.91 14.72 2.00
CA ASN A 247 3.72 14.87 0.80
C ASN A 247 2.89 15.26 -0.44
N HIS A 248 1.63 15.68 -0.25
CA HIS A 248 0.67 16.01 -1.32
C HIS A 248 0.38 14.82 -2.27
N ASN A 249 0.47 13.58 -1.77
CA ASN A 249 0.02 12.41 -2.49
C ASN A 249 -1.39 12.00 -2.05
N TYR A 250 -2.19 11.57 -3.01
CA TYR A 250 -3.56 11.16 -2.83
C TYR A 250 -3.66 9.65 -2.98
N ARG A 251 -4.29 8.99 -2.02
CA ARG A 251 -4.54 7.56 -2.08
C ARG A 251 -5.62 7.27 -3.13
N VAL A 252 -5.29 6.41 -4.09
CA VAL A 252 -6.20 5.92 -5.12
C VAL A 252 -6.30 4.41 -5.00
N GLU A 253 -7.53 3.90 -5.00
CA GLU A 253 -7.78 2.46 -4.96
C GLU A 253 -8.38 1.98 -6.28
N LEU A 254 -7.77 0.96 -6.85
CA LEU A 254 -8.25 0.29 -8.05
C LEU A 254 -8.70 -1.11 -7.69
N GLN A 255 -9.91 -1.45 -8.06
CA GLN A 255 -10.40 -2.82 -7.95
C GLN A 255 -9.86 -3.65 -9.11
N LEU A 256 -9.38 -4.84 -8.80
CA LEU A 256 -9.07 -5.87 -9.78
C LEU A 256 -9.62 -7.22 -9.33
N ASN A 257 -10.07 -8.02 -10.29
CA ASN A 257 -10.63 -9.33 -10.04
C ASN A 257 -9.65 -10.38 -10.61
N THR A 258 -8.90 -11.02 -9.73
CA THR A 258 -7.97 -12.08 -10.12
C THR A 258 -7.66 -12.98 -8.93
N ASN A 259 -7.50 -14.25 -9.20
CA ASN A 259 -7.01 -15.26 -8.25
C ASN A 259 -5.54 -15.63 -8.48
N GLN A 260 -4.88 -14.98 -9.44
CA GLN A 260 -3.49 -15.26 -9.80
C GLN A 260 -2.49 -14.45 -8.97
N LEU A 261 -2.89 -13.23 -8.60
CA LEU A 261 -2.11 -12.38 -7.71
C LEU A 261 -2.63 -12.53 -6.27
N ARG A 262 -1.80 -12.21 -5.33
CA ARG A 262 -2.13 -12.27 -3.89
C ARG A 262 -1.98 -10.89 -3.25
N ALA A 263 -2.72 -10.65 -2.19
CA ALA A 263 -2.48 -9.48 -1.34
C ALA A 263 -1.03 -9.47 -0.82
N GLY A 264 -0.45 -8.29 -0.70
CA GLY A 264 0.97 -8.10 -0.40
C GLY A 264 1.89 -8.09 -1.62
N THR A 265 1.39 -8.42 -2.83
CA THR A 265 2.19 -8.34 -4.05
C THR A 265 2.40 -6.88 -4.44
N TYR A 266 3.66 -6.55 -4.76
CA TYR A 266 4.02 -5.27 -5.36
C TYR A 266 3.71 -5.27 -6.85
N VAL A 267 3.09 -4.20 -7.34
CA VAL A 267 2.70 -4.05 -8.75
C VAL A 267 2.94 -2.63 -9.24
N MET A 268 3.02 -2.46 -10.55
CA MET A 268 3.04 -1.15 -11.19
C MET A 268 1.68 -0.87 -11.82
N VAL A 269 1.11 0.28 -11.51
CA VAL A 269 -0.17 0.75 -12.05
C VAL A 269 0.07 1.83 -13.09
N GLY A 270 -0.26 1.53 -14.33
CA GLY A 270 -0.17 2.44 -15.47
C GLY A 270 -1.50 3.16 -15.71
N PHE A 271 -1.52 4.46 -15.50
CA PHE A 271 -2.66 5.33 -15.83
C PHE A 271 -2.45 6.01 -17.17
N ASP A 272 -3.51 6.15 -17.95
CA ASP A 272 -3.56 7.04 -19.10
C ASP A 272 -4.28 8.32 -18.67
N LEU A 273 -3.53 9.41 -18.58
CA LEU A 273 -4.06 10.73 -18.18
C LEU A 273 -4.65 11.52 -19.34
N GLY A 274 -4.64 10.96 -20.56
CA GLY A 274 -5.24 11.56 -21.76
C GLY A 274 -4.52 12.81 -22.26
N ARG A 275 -3.38 13.20 -21.69
CA ARG A 275 -2.61 14.36 -22.13
C ARG A 275 -1.50 13.95 -23.07
N LYS A 276 -1.61 14.36 -24.31
CA LYS A 276 -0.46 14.42 -25.23
C LYS A 276 0.16 15.81 -25.07
N ALA A 277 1.30 15.90 -24.45
CA ALA A 277 2.04 17.14 -24.27
C ALA A 277 3.49 16.90 -24.71
N SER A 278 4.14 17.93 -25.24
CA SER A 278 5.59 17.92 -25.38
C SER A 278 6.20 18.53 -24.12
N VAL A 279 7.01 17.77 -23.43
CA VAL A 279 7.68 18.21 -22.20
C VAL A 279 9.19 18.13 -22.39
N LEU A 280 9.90 19.07 -21.78
CA LEU A 280 11.35 19.08 -21.82
C LEU A 280 11.86 17.90 -21.00
N GLN A 281 12.67 17.03 -21.60
CA GLN A 281 13.15 15.79 -20.98
C GLN A 281 14.66 15.69 -21.05
N ILE A 282 15.24 15.06 -20.03
CA ILE A 282 16.64 14.64 -20.00
C ILE A 282 16.72 13.19 -19.49
N PRO A 283 17.76 12.41 -19.89
CA PRO A 283 18.00 11.11 -19.28
C PRO A 283 18.24 11.23 -17.79
N LYS A 284 17.69 10.32 -16.99
CA LYS A 284 17.91 10.26 -15.52
C LYS A 284 19.39 10.22 -15.16
N LEU A 285 20.21 9.60 -16.00
CA LEU A 285 21.66 9.53 -15.85
C LEU A 285 22.36 10.91 -15.86
N ALA A 286 21.70 11.94 -16.38
CA ALA A 286 22.27 13.30 -16.36
C ALA A 286 22.15 13.99 -14.99
N LEU A 287 21.27 13.49 -14.12
CA LEU A 287 21.07 14.05 -12.78
C LEU A 287 22.25 13.75 -11.87
N VAL A 288 22.71 14.76 -11.15
CA VAL A 288 23.68 14.65 -10.07
C VAL A 288 22.95 14.95 -8.75
N GLU A 289 23.28 14.23 -7.67
CA GLU A 289 22.63 14.32 -6.33
C GLU A 289 21.14 13.90 -6.27
N GLY A 290 20.64 13.19 -7.30
CA GLY A 290 19.29 12.64 -7.30
C GLY A 290 18.20 13.73 -7.41
N THR A 291 16.99 13.43 -6.91
CA THR A 291 15.81 14.29 -7.10
C THR A 291 15.58 15.32 -6.01
N LYS A 292 16.30 15.26 -4.88
CA LYS A 292 16.10 16.22 -3.74
C LYS A 292 16.73 17.59 -3.97
N ASN A 293 17.94 17.62 -4.55
CA ASN A 293 18.64 18.83 -4.94
C ASN A 293 19.21 18.68 -6.35
N PRO A 294 18.35 18.50 -7.37
CA PRO A 294 18.79 18.12 -8.70
C PRO A 294 19.59 19.25 -9.35
N TYR A 295 20.75 18.87 -9.87
CA TYR A 295 21.51 19.72 -10.79
C TYR A 295 22.09 18.85 -11.91
N VAL A 296 22.45 19.50 -12.98
CA VAL A 296 23.11 18.90 -14.16
C VAL A 296 24.34 19.69 -14.51
N TYR A 297 25.24 19.09 -15.27
CA TYR A 297 26.30 19.80 -15.95
C TYR A 297 25.85 20.17 -17.37
N VAL A 298 25.70 21.47 -17.62
CA VAL A 298 25.44 22.03 -18.96
C VAL A 298 26.76 22.30 -19.64
N VAL A 299 26.84 21.98 -20.91
CA VAL A 299 28.05 22.15 -21.75
C VAL A 299 27.90 23.37 -22.66
N GLU A 300 28.74 24.35 -22.47
CA GLU A 300 28.87 25.52 -23.34
C GLU A 300 30.35 25.73 -23.72
N ASN A 301 30.65 25.86 -24.98
CA ASN A 301 32.00 26.06 -25.49
C ASN A 301 33.05 25.05 -24.96
N ASN A 302 32.67 23.75 -24.83
CA ASN A 302 33.50 22.71 -24.26
C ASN A 302 33.88 22.90 -22.78
N VAL A 303 33.08 23.66 -22.04
CA VAL A 303 33.20 23.84 -20.60
C VAL A 303 31.92 23.36 -19.93
N ALA A 304 32.04 22.55 -18.86
CA ALA A 304 30.92 22.08 -18.10
C ALA A 304 30.64 23.02 -16.91
N THR A 305 29.41 23.51 -16.82
CA THR A 305 28.94 24.38 -15.72
C THR A 305 27.79 23.72 -14.97
N ILE A 306 27.79 23.85 -13.65
CA ILE A 306 26.69 23.32 -12.82
C ILE A 306 25.48 24.22 -13.01
N GLN A 307 24.33 23.59 -13.32
CA GLN A 307 23.05 24.27 -13.40
C GLN A 307 22.01 23.54 -12.55
N LYS A 308 21.45 24.28 -11.56
CA LYS A 308 20.33 23.76 -10.76
C LYS A 308 19.08 23.72 -11.61
N ILE A 309 18.34 22.64 -11.45
CA ILE A 309 17.10 22.41 -12.20
C ILE A 309 15.97 22.03 -11.25
N THR A 310 14.75 22.19 -11.71
CA THR A 310 13.57 21.61 -11.06
C THR A 310 13.06 20.48 -11.93
N VAL A 311 13.01 19.28 -11.38
CA VAL A 311 12.52 18.10 -12.11
C VAL A 311 11.05 17.86 -11.83
N GLY A 312 10.38 17.20 -12.77
CA GLY A 312 8.99 16.78 -12.68
C GLY A 312 8.85 15.27 -12.60
N ARG A 313 8.04 14.73 -13.49
CA ARG A 313 7.72 13.30 -13.56
C ARG A 313 8.87 12.48 -14.12
N GLU A 314 8.97 11.26 -13.64
CA GLU A 314 9.80 10.25 -14.30
C GLU A 314 9.03 9.63 -15.48
N ILE A 315 9.67 9.57 -16.65
CA ILE A 315 9.09 9.08 -17.91
C ILE A 315 10.03 8.02 -18.49
N GLY A 316 9.87 6.77 -18.08
CA GLY A 316 10.78 5.69 -18.45
C GLY A 316 12.21 5.97 -17.97
N GLU A 317 13.17 6.00 -18.91
CA GLU A 317 14.58 6.32 -18.62
C GLU A 317 14.85 7.83 -18.54
N ASN A 318 13.85 8.68 -18.85
CA ASN A 318 13.96 10.13 -18.84
C ASN A 318 13.26 10.73 -17.60
N ILE A 319 13.53 12.02 -17.37
CA ILE A 319 12.83 12.82 -16.37
C ILE A 319 12.44 14.17 -16.98
N GLU A 320 11.23 14.62 -16.66
CA GLU A 320 10.71 15.93 -17.05
C GLU A 320 11.51 17.04 -16.35
N VAL A 321 11.88 18.08 -17.08
CA VAL A 321 12.47 19.30 -16.53
C VAL A 321 11.41 20.40 -16.53
N ILE A 322 11.04 20.86 -15.34
CA ILE A 322 10.04 21.93 -15.17
C ILE A 322 10.68 23.30 -15.37
N SER A 323 11.91 23.48 -14.88
CA SER A 323 12.66 24.73 -15.00
C SER A 323 14.16 24.50 -14.83
N GLY A 324 14.94 25.49 -15.29
CA GLY A 324 16.40 25.46 -15.16
C GLY A 324 17.14 25.03 -16.41
N LEU A 325 16.46 24.51 -17.46
CA LEU A 325 17.07 24.23 -18.77
C LEU A 325 16.22 24.78 -19.90
N GLN A 326 16.85 24.96 -21.05
CA GLN A 326 16.21 25.33 -22.32
C GLN A 326 16.44 24.26 -23.39
N ALA A 327 15.50 24.13 -24.30
CA ALA A 327 15.66 23.25 -25.46
C ALA A 327 16.91 23.65 -26.27
N GLY A 328 17.65 22.64 -26.70
CA GLY A 328 18.89 22.83 -27.46
C GLY A 328 20.17 22.88 -26.62
N GLN A 329 20.08 23.08 -25.28
CA GLN A 329 21.23 22.93 -24.40
C GLN A 329 21.75 21.51 -24.37
N GLU A 330 23.04 21.32 -24.13
CA GLU A 330 23.65 20.01 -23.96
C GLU A 330 23.91 19.72 -22.47
N VAL A 331 23.50 18.57 -21.99
CA VAL A 331 23.76 18.08 -20.64
C VAL A 331 24.65 16.86 -20.65
N VAL A 332 25.51 16.74 -19.65
CA VAL A 332 26.40 15.59 -19.48
C VAL A 332 25.60 14.40 -18.96
N THR A 333 25.74 13.24 -19.60
CA THR A 333 25.07 12.00 -19.22
C THR A 333 26.03 10.93 -18.66
N SER A 334 27.34 11.10 -18.86
CA SER A 334 28.37 10.21 -18.32
C SER A 334 29.67 10.98 -18.08
N GLY A 335 30.42 10.60 -17.04
CA GLY A 335 31.69 11.25 -16.66
C GLY A 335 31.54 12.37 -15.61
N GLN A 336 30.35 12.59 -15.06
CA GLN A 336 30.02 13.67 -14.11
C GLN A 336 30.89 13.64 -12.84
N ILE A 337 31.29 12.43 -12.37
CA ILE A 337 32.07 12.26 -11.13
C ILE A 337 33.40 13.00 -11.17
N ASN A 338 33.95 13.19 -12.37
CA ASN A 338 35.25 13.85 -12.57
C ASN A 338 35.11 15.34 -12.91
N LEU A 339 33.88 15.89 -12.93
CA LEU A 339 33.62 17.27 -13.27
C LEU A 339 33.50 18.16 -12.02
N THR A 340 34.00 19.36 -12.19
CA THR A 340 33.71 20.52 -11.34
C THR A 340 33.21 21.65 -12.22
N SER A 341 32.53 22.66 -11.65
CA SER A 341 32.07 23.79 -12.43
C SER A 341 33.28 24.50 -13.06
N GLY A 342 33.25 24.71 -14.37
CA GLY A 342 34.37 25.28 -15.14
C GLY A 342 35.35 24.27 -15.75
N SER A 343 35.13 22.95 -15.54
CA SER A 343 35.97 21.91 -16.13
C SER A 343 35.88 21.91 -17.65
N LYS A 344 37.04 21.84 -18.34
CA LYS A 344 37.11 21.61 -19.79
C LYS A 344 36.75 20.15 -20.07
N ILE A 345 35.95 19.93 -21.11
CA ILE A 345 35.50 18.60 -21.49
C ILE A 345 35.97 18.21 -22.89
N SER A 346 36.07 16.93 -23.14
CA SER A 346 36.19 16.29 -24.43
C SER A 346 34.98 15.38 -24.63
N LYS A 347 34.20 15.61 -25.70
CA LYS A 347 33.04 14.79 -26.03
C LYS A 347 33.49 13.42 -26.54
N THR A 348 33.04 12.38 -25.88
CA THR A 348 33.17 11.02 -26.38
C THR A 348 31.92 10.68 -27.18
N LYS A 349 32.12 10.06 -28.36
CA LYS A 349 31.02 9.63 -29.23
C LYS A 349 30.21 8.52 -28.60
#